data_cd0f65714e133d63a9347b29462c4530
#
_entry.id   cd0f65714e133d63a9347b29462c4530
#
_cell.length_a   1.000
_cell.length_b   1.000
_cell.length_c   1.000
_cell.angle_alpha   90.00
_cell.angle_beta   90.00
_cell.angle_gamma   90.00
#
_symmetry.space_group_name_H-M   'P 1'
#
loop_
_entity.id
_entity.type
_entity.pdbx_description
1 polymer ?
#
loop_
_entity_poly.entity_id
_entity_poly.type
_entity_poly.pdbx_seq_one_letter_code
_entity_poly.pdbx_strand_id
1 'polypeptide(L)'
;MGAFQNLLATSPIILGEGAVIERLRRMPDICLDEHVVNSALIYDDHGRAALARICRQYLEIGLNYHLPLLLSTPTWRAGRERIAAAGLAGRDLNGDNFRFLDALRREQGDYGKSVIIGGLMSCRGDAYKPEEALSAPDARAFHAWQAEALAAAGVDLLLAATLPALSEAIGLAQAQAATGLPYLVSFVARPEGTLLDGTPL
;
A
#
# COMPACT_ATOMS: atom_id res chain seq x y z
N MET A 1 19.27 7.92 -9.10
CA MET A 1 18.85 6.82 -8.22
C MET A 1 17.76 7.38 -7.33
N GLY A 2 16.60 6.73 -7.22
CA GLY A 2 15.50 7.22 -6.39
C GLY A 2 15.79 7.05 -4.88
N ALA A 3 14.98 7.69 -4.02
CA ALA A 3 15.17 7.65 -2.56
C ALA A 3 15.20 6.20 -2.02
N PHE A 4 14.29 5.35 -2.47
CA PHE A 4 14.22 3.96 -2.06
C PHE A 4 15.48 3.15 -2.44
N GLN A 5 15.96 3.23 -3.70
CA GLN A 5 17.17 2.52 -4.13
C GLN A 5 18.41 3.00 -3.36
N ASN A 6 18.47 4.29 -3.03
CA ASN A 6 19.57 4.83 -2.23
C ASN A 6 19.57 4.25 -0.81
N LEU A 7 18.41 4.18 -0.17
CA LEU A 7 18.29 3.58 1.17
C LEU A 7 18.59 2.08 1.16
N LEU A 8 18.15 1.33 0.14
CA LEU A 8 18.53 -0.09 -0.01
C LEU A 8 20.03 -0.30 -0.10
N ALA A 9 20.75 0.62 -0.76
CA ALA A 9 22.21 0.53 -0.92
C ALA A 9 22.99 0.95 0.33
N THR A 10 22.42 1.80 1.19
CA THR A 10 23.14 2.43 2.30
C THR A 10 22.70 1.98 3.70
N SER A 11 21.54 1.32 3.80
CA SER A 11 20.96 0.93 5.10
C SER A 11 20.80 -0.58 5.19
N PRO A 12 21.34 -1.22 6.24
CA PRO A 12 21.23 -2.67 6.41
C PRO A 12 19.80 -3.13 6.73
N ILE A 13 18.98 -2.23 7.27
CA ILE A 13 17.59 -2.46 7.67
C ILE A 13 16.76 -1.26 7.28
N ILE A 14 15.60 -1.52 6.67
CA ILE A 14 14.52 -0.56 6.48
C ILE A 14 13.32 -1.11 7.24
N LEU A 15 12.79 -0.36 8.20
CA LEU A 15 11.60 -0.76 8.95
C LEU A 15 10.38 -0.68 8.04
N GLY A 16 9.44 -1.61 8.21
CA GLY A 16 8.10 -1.51 7.65
C GLY A 16 7.08 -1.24 8.74
N GLU A 17 5.98 -0.60 8.39
CA GLU A 17 4.83 -0.52 9.27
C GLU A 17 4.17 -1.91 9.44
N GLY A 18 3.46 -2.12 10.55
CA GLY A 18 2.65 -3.32 10.79
C GLY A 18 1.15 -3.04 10.63
N ALA A 19 0.37 -4.07 10.62
CA ALA A 19 -1.09 -4.24 10.57
C ALA A 19 -1.97 -3.01 10.90
N VAL A 20 -1.87 -1.92 10.16
CA VAL A 20 -2.63 -0.67 10.37
C VAL A 20 -4.14 -0.94 10.38
N ILE A 21 -4.64 -1.72 9.42
CA ILE A 21 -6.07 -2.07 9.31
C ILE A 21 -6.56 -2.82 10.56
N GLU A 22 -5.78 -3.77 11.07
CA GLU A 22 -6.15 -4.56 12.26
C GLU A 22 -6.19 -3.70 13.54
N ARG A 23 -5.33 -2.70 13.63
CA ARG A 23 -5.34 -1.74 14.72
C ARG A 23 -6.60 -0.87 14.66
N LEU A 24 -6.99 -0.41 13.47
CA LEU A 24 -8.19 0.38 13.25
C LEU A 24 -9.47 -0.43 13.56
N ARG A 25 -9.55 -1.71 13.12
CA ARG A 25 -10.69 -2.60 13.42
C ARG A 25 -10.94 -2.81 14.91
N ARG A 26 -9.92 -2.69 15.74
CA ARG A 26 -10.02 -2.84 17.20
C ARG A 26 -10.41 -1.55 17.90
N MET A 27 -10.57 -0.44 17.19
CA MET A 27 -11.08 0.81 17.72
C MET A 27 -12.61 0.83 17.58
N PRO A 28 -13.38 0.87 18.66
CA PRO A 28 -14.83 0.71 18.61
C PRO A 28 -15.56 1.88 17.93
N ASP A 29 -14.89 3.01 17.82
CA ASP A 29 -15.36 4.26 17.26
C ASP A 29 -14.89 4.50 15.81
N ILE A 30 -14.16 3.55 15.21
CA ILE A 30 -13.72 3.62 13.81
C ILE A 30 -14.54 2.64 12.95
N CYS A 31 -15.25 3.18 11.97
CA CYS A 31 -15.97 2.42 10.98
C CYS A 31 -15.16 2.37 9.68
N LEU A 32 -14.75 1.17 9.27
CA LEU A 32 -14.08 0.96 7.98
C LEU A 32 -15.11 0.86 6.86
N ASP A 33 -14.82 1.45 5.71
CA ASP A 33 -15.66 1.35 4.53
C ASP A 33 -15.69 -0.09 3.97
N GLU A 34 -16.84 -0.54 3.51
CA GLU A 34 -17.02 -1.89 2.97
C GLU A 34 -16.19 -2.15 1.70
N HIS A 35 -16.00 -1.15 0.86
CA HIS A 35 -15.35 -1.28 -0.44
C HIS A 35 -13.87 -0.90 -0.42
N VAL A 36 -13.54 0.23 0.22
CA VAL A 36 -12.18 0.80 0.21
C VAL A 36 -11.47 0.72 1.56
N VAL A 37 -12.09 0.04 2.53
CA VAL A 37 -11.55 -0.26 3.87
C VAL A 37 -11.15 1.01 4.61
N ASN A 38 -9.86 1.23 4.83
CA ASN A 38 -9.32 2.38 5.57
C ASN A 38 -9.00 3.59 4.69
N SER A 39 -9.11 3.46 3.37
CA SER A 39 -8.73 4.54 2.45
C SER A 39 -9.61 5.78 2.60
N ALA A 40 -10.91 5.61 2.91
CA ALA A 40 -11.87 6.70 3.04
C ALA A 40 -11.73 7.47 4.37
N LEU A 41 -11.03 6.93 5.36
CA LEU A 41 -10.88 7.55 6.68
C LEU A 41 -10.25 8.94 6.65
N ILE A 42 -9.46 9.25 5.61
CA ILE A 42 -8.86 10.58 5.45
C ILE A 42 -9.89 11.70 5.20
N TYR A 43 -11.11 11.35 4.84
CA TYR A 43 -12.20 12.32 4.58
C TYR A 43 -13.10 12.55 5.80
N ASP A 44 -12.92 11.81 6.87
CA ASP A 44 -13.54 11.99 8.16
C ASP A 44 -12.51 12.44 9.19
N ASP A 45 -12.78 13.51 9.94
CA ASP A 45 -11.80 14.08 10.87
C ASP A 45 -11.36 13.10 11.95
N HIS A 46 -12.30 12.28 12.47
CA HIS A 46 -12.01 11.29 13.49
C HIS A 46 -11.18 10.12 12.95
N GLY A 47 -11.57 9.57 11.80
CA GLY A 47 -10.84 8.52 11.10
C GLY A 47 -9.44 8.97 10.68
N ARG A 48 -9.33 10.19 10.15
CA ARG A 48 -8.06 10.80 9.78
C ARG A 48 -7.12 10.96 10.99
N ALA A 49 -7.65 11.41 12.14
CA ALA A 49 -6.89 11.53 13.38
C ALA A 49 -6.40 10.17 13.89
N ALA A 50 -7.25 9.13 13.81
CA ALA A 50 -6.89 7.76 14.19
C ALA A 50 -5.76 7.20 13.31
N LEU A 51 -5.85 7.36 11.97
CA LEU A 51 -4.79 7.01 11.03
C LEU A 51 -3.49 7.76 11.33
N ALA A 52 -3.56 9.08 11.50
CA ALA A 52 -2.39 9.91 11.79
C ALA A 52 -1.69 9.47 13.09
N ARG A 53 -2.46 9.15 14.13
CA ARG A 53 -1.92 8.64 15.40
C ARG A 53 -1.13 7.35 15.20
N ILE A 54 -1.66 6.40 14.42
CA ILE A 54 -0.97 5.13 14.13
C ILE A 54 0.32 5.39 13.34
N CYS A 55 0.26 6.19 12.28
CA CYS A 55 1.43 6.50 11.45
C CYS A 55 2.53 7.21 12.26
N ARG A 56 2.16 8.19 13.11
CA ARG A 56 3.12 8.88 13.98
C ARG A 56 3.84 7.96 14.95
N GLN A 57 3.17 6.91 15.45
CA GLN A 57 3.84 5.92 16.32
C GLN A 57 4.91 5.13 15.56
N TYR A 58 4.69 4.77 14.28
CA TYR A 58 5.73 4.15 13.47
C TYR A 58 6.86 5.11 13.13
N LEU A 59 6.53 6.37 12.82
CA LEU A 59 7.54 7.42 12.58
C LEU A 59 8.41 7.65 13.80
N GLU A 60 7.82 7.69 15.01
CA GLU A 60 8.52 7.81 16.27
C GLU A 60 9.48 6.64 16.53
N ILE A 61 9.06 5.41 16.24
CA ILE A 61 9.93 4.22 16.36
C ILE A 61 11.13 4.36 15.42
N GLY A 62 10.91 4.65 14.14
CA GLY A 62 12.00 4.82 13.18
C GLY A 62 12.96 5.94 13.56
N LEU A 63 12.44 7.08 14.04
CA LEU A 63 13.24 8.19 14.53
C LEU A 63 14.09 7.79 15.75
N ASN A 64 13.50 7.15 16.75
CA ASN A 64 14.16 6.78 18.00
C ASN A 64 15.29 5.75 17.79
N TYR A 65 15.13 4.85 16.81
CA TYR A 65 16.14 3.86 16.46
C TYR A 65 17.08 4.29 15.32
N HIS A 66 16.92 5.49 14.79
CA HIS A 66 17.68 6.03 13.65
C HIS A 66 17.67 5.12 12.42
N LEU A 67 16.55 4.47 12.16
CA LEU A 67 16.36 3.55 11.03
C LEU A 67 15.41 4.17 9.98
N PRO A 68 15.67 3.93 8.68
CA PRO A 68 14.72 4.29 7.65
C PRO A 68 13.40 3.54 7.84
N LEU A 69 12.29 4.18 7.43
CA LEU A 69 10.96 3.63 7.56
C LEU A 69 10.23 3.65 6.22
N LEU A 70 9.62 2.53 5.86
CA LEU A 70 8.64 2.42 4.78
C LEU A 70 7.22 2.51 5.38
N LEU A 71 6.50 3.57 5.02
CA LEU A 71 5.07 3.71 5.25
C LEU A 71 4.31 3.38 3.96
N SER A 72 3.20 2.68 4.07
CA SER A 72 2.34 2.37 2.93
C SER A 72 1.10 3.26 2.91
N THR A 73 0.74 3.75 1.73
CA THR A 73 -0.52 4.49 1.60
C THR A 73 -1.70 3.62 2.03
N PRO A 74 -2.73 4.17 2.68
CA PRO A 74 -3.94 3.41 3.05
C PRO A 74 -4.81 3.06 1.82
N THR A 75 -4.21 2.55 0.73
CA THR A 75 -4.85 2.35 -0.58
C THR A 75 -4.94 0.88 -1.01
N TRP A 76 -4.76 -0.04 -0.06
CA TRP A 76 -4.77 -1.48 -0.31
C TRP A 76 -5.95 -1.96 -1.18
N ARG A 77 -7.13 -1.40 -0.97
CA ARG A 77 -8.36 -1.69 -1.73
C ARG A 77 -8.87 -0.50 -2.56
N ALA A 78 -8.02 0.47 -2.89
CA ALA A 78 -8.42 1.70 -3.60
C ALA A 78 -8.32 1.58 -5.14
N GLY A 79 -8.72 0.44 -5.69
CA GLY A 79 -8.90 0.25 -7.12
C GLY A 79 -10.14 0.99 -7.64
N ARG A 80 -10.17 1.29 -8.95
CA ARG A 80 -11.19 2.12 -9.61
C ARG A 80 -12.63 1.66 -9.33
N GLU A 81 -12.91 0.36 -9.45
CA GLU A 81 -14.23 -0.21 -9.23
C GLU A 81 -14.70 -0.03 -7.78
N ARG A 82 -13.80 -0.25 -6.81
CA ARG A 82 -14.10 -0.13 -5.38
C ARG A 82 -14.32 1.31 -4.96
N ILE A 83 -13.55 2.25 -5.51
CA ILE A 83 -13.75 3.70 -5.29
C ILE A 83 -15.12 4.12 -5.80
N ALA A 84 -15.53 3.63 -6.98
CA ALA A 84 -16.85 3.89 -7.53
C ALA A 84 -17.97 3.29 -6.67
N ALA A 85 -17.81 2.05 -6.19
CA ALA A 85 -18.76 1.38 -5.30
C ALA A 85 -18.91 2.09 -3.95
N ALA A 86 -17.84 2.69 -3.43
CA ALA A 86 -17.86 3.53 -2.22
C ALA A 86 -18.48 4.94 -2.44
N GLY A 87 -18.95 5.25 -3.65
CA GLY A 87 -19.49 6.58 -3.96
C GLY A 87 -18.44 7.69 -4.06
N LEU A 88 -17.15 7.32 -4.19
CA LEU A 88 -16.02 8.25 -4.19
C LEU A 88 -15.41 8.48 -5.58
N ALA A 89 -16.11 8.14 -6.66
CA ALA A 89 -15.60 8.24 -8.05
C ALA A 89 -15.11 9.64 -8.45
N GLY A 90 -15.60 10.71 -7.80
CA GLY A 90 -15.15 12.09 -8.01
C GLY A 90 -13.96 12.51 -7.15
N ARG A 91 -13.39 11.62 -6.34
CA ARG A 91 -12.24 11.89 -5.45
C ARG A 91 -10.96 11.28 -6.00
N ASP A 92 -9.86 11.99 -5.78
CA ASP A 92 -8.50 11.45 -6.03
C ASP A 92 -8.03 10.65 -4.80
N LEU A 93 -8.74 9.54 -4.49
CA LEU A 93 -8.52 8.78 -3.26
C LEU A 93 -7.06 8.29 -3.10
N ASN A 94 -6.42 7.85 -4.19
CA ASN A 94 -5.03 7.40 -4.17
C ASN A 94 -4.07 8.58 -3.89
N GLY A 95 -4.24 9.69 -4.59
CA GLY A 95 -3.42 10.89 -4.38
C GLY A 95 -3.66 11.56 -3.03
N ASP A 96 -4.91 11.62 -2.55
CA ASP A 96 -5.24 12.20 -1.25
C ASP A 96 -4.60 11.42 -0.10
N ASN A 97 -4.60 10.08 -0.18
CA ASN A 97 -3.92 9.23 0.81
C ASN A 97 -2.38 9.40 0.78
N PHE A 98 -1.78 9.58 -0.41
CA PHE A 98 -0.37 9.94 -0.51
C PHE A 98 -0.10 11.29 0.14
N ARG A 99 -0.87 12.34 -0.21
CA ARG A 99 -0.73 13.69 0.36
C ARG A 99 -0.86 13.71 1.88
N PHE A 100 -1.76 12.89 2.40
CA PHE A 100 -1.93 12.70 3.85
C PHE A 100 -0.65 12.15 4.50
N LEU A 101 -0.05 11.08 3.97
CA LEU A 101 1.20 10.54 4.51
C LEU A 101 2.39 11.47 4.29
N ASP A 102 2.47 12.13 3.14
CA ASP A 102 3.54 13.07 2.84
C ASP A 102 3.53 14.27 3.79
N ALA A 103 2.35 14.74 4.21
CA ALA A 103 2.24 15.75 5.26
C ALA A 103 2.84 15.26 6.59
N LEU A 104 2.52 14.03 7.02
CA LEU A 104 3.09 13.44 8.24
C LEU A 104 4.61 13.23 8.13
N ARG A 105 5.10 12.83 6.96
CA ARG A 105 6.54 12.71 6.66
C ARG A 105 7.25 14.06 6.81
N ARG A 106 6.67 15.12 6.26
CA ARG A 106 7.25 16.48 6.33
C ARG A 106 7.30 17.03 7.75
N GLU A 107 6.35 16.67 8.61
CA GLU A 107 6.36 17.03 10.03
C GLU A 107 7.63 16.51 10.76
N GLN A 108 8.31 15.48 10.21
CA GLN A 108 9.49 14.86 10.84
C GLN A 108 10.80 15.62 10.58
N GLY A 109 10.79 16.73 9.85
CA GLY A 109 12.00 17.50 9.53
C GLY A 109 13.05 16.66 8.82
N ASP A 110 14.28 16.64 9.34
CA ASP A 110 15.39 15.90 8.71
C ASP A 110 15.17 14.38 8.68
N TYR A 111 14.51 13.81 9.68
CA TYR A 111 14.18 12.38 9.67
C TYR A 111 13.24 12.01 8.51
N GLY A 112 12.38 12.92 8.07
CA GLY A 112 11.52 12.70 6.93
C GLY A 112 12.24 12.29 5.64
N LYS A 113 13.53 12.64 5.49
CA LYS A 113 14.40 12.21 4.37
C LYS A 113 14.70 10.71 4.39
N SER A 114 14.56 10.05 5.55
CA SER A 114 14.72 8.60 5.74
C SER A 114 13.38 7.86 5.72
N VAL A 115 12.28 8.54 5.45
CA VAL A 115 10.94 7.95 5.35
C VAL A 115 10.56 7.79 3.88
N ILE A 116 10.24 6.55 3.51
CA ILE A 116 9.79 6.17 2.18
C ILE A 116 8.27 5.96 2.21
N ILE A 117 7.55 6.43 1.21
CA ILE A 117 6.11 6.20 1.04
C ILE A 117 5.87 5.24 -0.12
N GLY A 118 5.38 4.04 0.18
CA GLY A 118 4.98 3.03 -0.79
C GLY A 118 3.50 3.17 -1.17
N GLY A 119 3.21 3.17 -2.45
CA GLY A 119 1.85 3.09 -2.97
C GLY A 119 1.30 1.68 -2.83
N LEU A 120 0.44 1.43 -1.84
CA LEU A 120 -0.05 0.10 -1.53
C LEU A 120 -1.20 -0.32 -2.42
N MET A 121 -1.04 -1.48 -3.05
CA MET A 121 -2.00 -2.17 -3.90
C MET A 121 -2.24 -3.59 -3.41
N SER A 122 -3.32 -4.23 -3.85
CA SER A 122 -3.63 -5.63 -3.55
C SER A 122 -4.24 -6.32 -4.77
N CYS A 123 -4.52 -7.63 -4.65
CA CYS A 123 -5.31 -8.36 -5.63
C CYS A 123 -6.72 -7.77 -5.80
N ARG A 124 -7.36 -8.09 -6.92
CA ARG A 124 -8.74 -7.68 -7.20
C ARG A 124 -9.73 -8.32 -6.23
N GLY A 125 -9.64 -9.64 -6.08
CA GLY A 125 -10.52 -10.46 -5.26
C GLY A 125 -10.11 -10.54 -3.80
N ASP A 126 -10.41 -11.65 -3.16
CA ASP A 126 -9.98 -11.96 -1.80
C ASP A 126 -8.54 -12.48 -1.81
N ALA A 127 -7.69 -11.96 -0.95
CA ALA A 127 -6.28 -12.36 -0.82
C ALA A 127 -6.07 -13.83 -0.37
N TYR A 128 -7.13 -14.49 0.07
CA TYR A 128 -7.12 -15.89 0.51
C TYR A 128 -7.89 -16.83 -0.43
N LYS A 129 -8.37 -16.31 -1.56
CA LYS A 129 -9.12 -17.07 -2.58
C LYS A 129 -8.41 -17.00 -3.92
N PRO A 130 -7.45 -17.91 -4.19
CA PRO A 130 -6.69 -17.93 -5.44
C PRO A 130 -7.57 -18.15 -6.69
N GLU A 131 -8.75 -18.75 -6.54
CA GLU A 131 -9.72 -18.95 -7.62
C GLU A 131 -10.36 -17.63 -8.12
N GLU A 132 -10.30 -16.55 -7.33
CA GLU A 132 -10.74 -15.20 -7.73
C GLU A 132 -9.66 -14.40 -8.44
N ALA A 133 -8.42 -14.92 -8.52
CA ALA A 133 -7.30 -14.24 -9.11
C ALA A 133 -7.47 -14.04 -10.63
N LEU A 134 -7.05 -12.87 -11.10
CA LEU A 134 -7.10 -12.55 -12.52
C LEU A 134 -6.01 -13.29 -13.32
N SER A 135 -6.27 -13.50 -14.62
CA SER A 135 -5.20 -13.82 -15.57
C SER A 135 -4.18 -12.68 -15.66
N ALA A 136 -2.94 -12.96 -16.08
CA ALA A 136 -1.91 -11.92 -16.15
C ALA A 136 -2.29 -10.74 -17.08
N PRO A 137 -2.88 -10.94 -18.29
CA PRO A 137 -3.34 -9.83 -19.10
C PRO A 137 -4.45 -9.01 -18.44
N ASP A 138 -5.43 -9.67 -17.83
CA ASP A 138 -6.56 -8.99 -17.16
C ASP A 138 -6.08 -8.23 -15.92
N ALA A 139 -5.18 -8.82 -15.13
CA ALA A 139 -4.56 -8.18 -13.98
C ALA A 139 -3.78 -6.94 -14.36
N ARG A 140 -2.99 -7.00 -15.45
CA ARG A 140 -2.28 -5.83 -15.97
C ARG A 140 -3.24 -4.70 -16.31
N ALA A 141 -4.31 -4.99 -17.04
CA ALA A 141 -5.29 -3.99 -17.43
C ALA A 141 -6.04 -3.41 -16.21
N PHE A 142 -6.41 -4.27 -15.26
CA PHE A 142 -7.12 -3.88 -14.05
C PHE A 142 -6.29 -2.98 -13.13
N HIS A 143 -5.02 -3.34 -12.89
CA HIS A 143 -4.18 -2.67 -11.91
C HIS A 143 -3.46 -1.42 -12.48
N ALA A 144 -3.37 -1.27 -13.80
CA ALA A 144 -2.67 -0.15 -14.44
C ALA A 144 -3.17 1.21 -13.92
N TRP A 145 -4.48 1.39 -13.84
CA TRP A 145 -5.06 2.66 -13.40
C TRP A 145 -4.61 3.07 -11.99
N GLN A 146 -4.61 2.12 -11.03
CA GLN A 146 -4.20 2.43 -9.65
C GLN A 146 -2.69 2.67 -9.56
N ALA A 147 -1.88 1.87 -10.29
CA ALA A 147 -0.44 2.05 -10.34
C ALA A 147 -0.06 3.44 -10.90
N GLU A 148 -0.71 3.86 -11.99
CA GLU A 148 -0.52 5.18 -12.60
C GLU A 148 -0.96 6.31 -11.66
N ALA A 149 -2.10 6.17 -10.98
CA ALA A 149 -2.59 7.17 -10.03
C ALA A 149 -1.64 7.36 -8.84
N LEU A 150 -1.12 6.26 -8.27
CA LEU A 150 -0.14 6.31 -7.19
C LEU A 150 1.19 6.90 -7.65
N ALA A 151 1.68 6.50 -8.83
CA ALA A 151 2.91 7.07 -9.42
C ALA A 151 2.77 8.57 -9.68
N ALA A 152 1.66 9.01 -10.26
CA ALA A 152 1.36 10.43 -10.51
C ALA A 152 1.24 11.24 -9.20
N ALA A 153 0.78 10.62 -8.11
CA ALA A 153 0.73 11.24 -6.79
C ALA A 153 2.11 11.52 -6.19
N GLY A 154 3.14 10.75 -6.60
CA GLY A 154 4.52 10.96 -6.17
C GLY A 154 5.02 9.98 -5.10
N VAL A 155 4.46 8.75 -5.03
CA VAL A 155 4.99 7.70 -4.15
C VAL A 155 6.43 7.33 -4.53
N ASP A 156 7.23 6.90 -3.55
CA ASP A 156 8.64 6.56 -3.76
C ASP A 156 8.83 5.17 -4.40
N LEU A 157 7.86 4.28 -4.21
CA LEU A 157 7.77 2.95 -4.84
C LEU A 157 6.32 2.47 -4.86
N LEU A 158 6.06 1.40 -5.61
CA LEU A 158 4.78 0.68 -5.57
C LEU A 158 4.93 -0.62 -4.79
N LEU A 159 3.92 -0.97 -3.99
CA LEU A 159 3.90 -2.16 -3.17
C LEU A 159 2.62 -2.96 -3.43
N ALA A 160 2.76 -4.16 -3.99
CA ALA A 160 1.67 -5.12 -4.09
C ALA A 160 1.74 -6.10 -2.94
N ALA A 161 0.74 -6.12 -2.07
CA ALA A 161 0.75 -6.95 -0.88
C ALA A 161 -0.31 -8.06 -0.90
N THR A 162 0.06 -9.20 -0.33
CA THR A 162 -0.85 -10.33 -0.07
C THR A 162 -1.50 -10.91 -1.33
N LEU A 163 -0.70 -11.15 -2.39
CA LEU A 163 -1.21 -11.76 -3.61
C LEU A 163 -1.42 -13.27 -3.43
N PRO A 164 -2.59 -13.82 -3.84
CA PRO A 164 -2.90 -15.24 -3.65
C PRO A 164 -2.37 -16.14 -4.76
N ALA A 165 -2.05 -15.59 -5.94
CA ALA A 165 -1.74 -16.35 -7.14
C ALA A 165 -0.67 -15.67 -8.00
N LEU A 166 0.15 -16.49 -8.67
CA LEU A 166 1.21 -16.03 -9.54
C LEU A 166 0.68 -15.30 -10.78
N SER A 167 -0.45 -15.74 -11.34
CA SER A 167 -1.03 -15.13 -12.55
C SER A 167 -1.36 -13.64 -12.35
N GLU A 168 -2.04 -13.30 -11.26
CA GLU A 168 -2.38 -11.91 -10.95
C GLU A 168 -1.13 -11.10 -10.57
N ALA A 169 -0.18 -11.72 -9.86
CA ALA A 169 1.08 -11.09 -9.49
C ALA A 169 1.91 -10.66 -10.71
N ILE A 170 1.97 -11.51 -11.75
CA ILE A 170 2.66 -11.18 -13.02
C ILE A 170 2.03 -9.94 -13.66
N GLY A 171 0.71 -9.92 -13.83
CA GLY A 171 0.02 -8.79 -14.46
C GLY A 171 0.14 -7.50 -13.65
N LEU A 172 0.01 -7.59 -12.33
CA LEU A 172 0.16 -6.45 -11.43
C LEU A 172 1.61 -5.91 -11.47
N ALA A 173 2.62 -6.79 -11.43
CA ALA A 173 4.02 -6.39 -11.56
C ALA A 173 4.30 -5.71 -12.91
N GLN A 174 3.70 -6.18 -14.00
CA GLN A 174 3.79 -5.52 -15.32
C GLN A 174 3.16 -4.12 -15.31
N ALA A 175 2.03 -3.93 -14.61
CA ALA A 175 1.41 -2.62 -14.44
C ALA A 175 2.29 -1.68 -13.62
N GLN A 176 2.88 -2.18 -12.53
CA GLN A 176 3.83 -1.40 -11.71
C GLN A 176 5.08 -1.02 -12.49
N ALA A 177 5.70 -1.97 -13.20
CA ALA A 177 6.89 -1.74 -14.00
C ALA A 177 6.68 -0.67 -15.09
N ALA A 178 5.50 -0.58 -15.68
CA ALA A 178 5.15 0.42 -16.69
C ALA A 178 5.23 1.87 -16.17
N THR A 179 5.14 2.08 -14.85
CA THR A 179 5.27 3.42 -14.24
C THR A 179 6.71 3.92 -14.16
N GLY A 180 7.70 3.05 -14.30
CA GLY A 180 9.12 3.36 -14.12
C GLY A 180 9.57 3.48 -12.66
N LEU A 181 8.67 3.34 -11.69
CA LEU A 181 9.02 3.32 -10.26
C LEU A 181 9.56 1.95 -9.84
N PRO A 182 10.42 1.89 -8.81
CA PRO A 182 10.72 0.63 -8.14
C PRO A 182 9.44 0.02 -7.55
N TYR A 183 9.39 -1.30 -7.47
CA TYR A 183 8.23 -1.98 -6.91
C TYR A 183 8.59 -3.23 -6.13
N LEU A 184 7.72 -3.59 -5.20
CA LEU A 184 7.78 -4.80 -4.40
C LEU A 184 6.48 -5.60 -4.58
N VAL A 185 6.62 -6.93 -4.60
CA VAL A 185 5.49 -7.86 -4.67
C VAL A 185 5.61 -8.85 -3.53
N SER A 186 4.54 -9.04 -2.76
CA SER A 186 4.48 -10.03 -1.70
C SER A 186 3.27 -10.94 -1.83
N PHE A 187 3.43 -12.17 -1.40
CA PHE A 187 2.46 -13.25 -1.56
C PHE A 187 1.93 -13.74 -0.21
N VAL A 188 0.73 -14.32 -0.25
CA VAL A 188 0.30 -15.26 0.79
C VAL A 188 0.86 -16.62 0.43
N ALA A 189 1.65 -17.18 1.34
CA ALA A 189 2.29 -18.47 1.14
C ALA A 189 1.83 -19.48 2.19
N ARG A 190 1.83 -20.77 1.83
CA ARG A 190 1.56 -21.89 2.72
C ARG A 190 2.84 -22.32 3.43
N PRO A 191 2.74 -22.95 4.60
CA PRO A 191 3.92 -23.45 5.33
C PRO A 191 4.77 -24.44 4.53
N GLU A 192 4.18 -25.17 3.60
CA GLU A 192 4.84 -26.15 2.72
C GLU A 192 5.63 -25.52 1.56
N GLY A 193 5.71 -24.19 1.48
CA GLY A 193 6.51 -23.49 0.47
C GLY A 193 5.80 -23.32 -0.88
N THR A 194 4.49 -23.19 -0.88
CA THR A 194 3.70 -22.89 -2.08
C THR A 194 2.87 -21.64 -1.90
N LEU A 195 2.50 -20.97 -2.99
CA LEU A 195 1.44 -19.98 -3.02
C LEU A 195 0.08 -20.64 -2.81
N LEU A 196 -0.97 -19.86 -2.61
CA LEU A 196 -2.32 -20.41 -2.41
C LEU A 196 -2.86 -21.12 -3.66
N ASP A 197 -2.44 -20.72 -4.86
CA ASP A 197 -2.76 -21.37 -6.14
C ASP A 197 -1.97 -22.66 -6.42
N GLY A 198 -1.09 -23.07 -5.50
CA GLY A 198 -0.24 -24.26 -5.61
C GLY A 198 1.10 -24.02 -6.30
N THR A 199 1.40 -22.81 -6.77
CA THR A 199 2.71 -22.49 -7.37
C THR A 199 3.83 -22.64 -6.33
N PRO A 200 4.91 -23.37 -6.58
CA PRO A 200 6.09 -23.44 -5.70
C PRO A 200 6.77 -22.07 -5.55
N LEU A 201 7.34 -21.81 -4.35
CA LEU A 201 8.14 -20.60 -4.07
C LEU A 201 9.56 -20.73 -4.61
#